data_f2e51a512d9d7d9f9c134f3523a10fa9
#
_entry.id   f2e51a512d9d7d9f9c134f3523a10fa9
#
_cell.length_a   1.000
_cell.length_b   1.000
_cell.length_c   1.000
_cell.angle_alpha   90.00
_cell.angle_beta   90.00
_cell.angle_gamma   90.00
#
_symmetry.space_group_name_H-M   'P 1'
#
loop_
_entity.id
_entity.type
_entity.pdbx_description
1 polymer ?
#
loop_
_entity_poly.entity_id
_entity_poly.type
_entity_poly.pdbx_seq_one_letter_code
_entity_poly.pdbx_strand_id
1 'polypeptide(L)'
;MHDFEIFRELFAYDFTILEKALGVNCLSVLMHYENVKGHGKAFNKRIRDRICELSEKLGTCENAEEFKCTMTQFYKEFGVGKFGLHKAFRIEHTEAGADIVPITKIAHVHLDDLVGYEIAKKKLIENTEAFVKGKKANNCLLFGDAGTGKSTSIKAILNQYYDQGLRMIEVYRHQFQDLNLSRIHI
;
A
#
# COMPACT_ATOMS: atom_id res chain seq x y z
N MET A 1 -23.09 9.85 4.96
CA MET A 1 -22.98 11.06 4.11
C MET A 1 -22.43 12.24 4.91
N HIS A 2 -23.01 12.56 6.07
CA HIS A 2 -22.59 13.70 6.91
C HIS A 2 -21.08 13.73 7.21
N ASP A 3 -20.45 12.61 7.52
CA ASP A 3 -19.01 12.56 7.78
C ASP A 3 -18.17 12.96 6.55
N PHE A 4 -18.61 12.57 5.35
CA PHE A 4 -17.92 12.96 4.11
C PHE A 4 -18.13 14.44 3.74
N GLU A 5 -19.24 15.05 4.15
CA GLU A 5 -19.44 16.49 4.06
C GLU A 5 -18.42 17.22 4.92
N ILE A 6 -18.26 16.80 6.19
CA ILE A 6 -17.28 17.34 7.12
C ILE A 6 -15.85 17.18 6.58
N PHE A 7 -15.50 15.99 6.09
CA PHE A 7 -14.16 15.74 5.53
C PHE A 7 -13.88 16.60 4.30
N ARG A 8 -14.87 16.75 3.40
CA ARG A 8 -14.73 17.61 2.23
C ARG A 8 -14.56 19.07 2.63
N GLU A 9 -15.37 19.57 3.56
CA GLU A 9 -15.26 20.93 4.07
C GLU A 9 -13.91 21.18 4.75
N LEU A 10 -13.44 20.24 5.56
CA LEU A 10 -12.12 20.30 6.19
C LEU A 10 -10.99 20.30 5.16
N PHE A 11 -11.10 19.49 4.10
CA PHE A 11 -10.11 19.41 3.03
C PHE A 11 -10.03 20.70 2.21
N ALA A 12 -11.17 21.35 1.98
CA ALA A 12 -11.27 22.62 1.26
C ALA A 12 -11.12 23.86 2.17
N TYR A 13 -10.89 23.66 3.47
CA TYR A 13 -10.88 24.76 4.44
C TYR A 13 -9.69 25.68 4.24
N ASP A 14 -9.96 27.00 4.19
CA ASP A 14 -8.92 28.02 4.11
C ASP A 14 -8.39 28.37 5.51
N PHE A 15 -7.24 27.82 5.86
CA PHE A 15 -6.59 28.05 7.15
C PHE A 15 -6.13 29.51 7.35
N THR A 16 -6.08 30.34 6.32
CA THR A 16 -5.75 31.77 6.46
C THR A 16 -6.79 32.53 7.29
N ILE A 17 -8.02 32.05 7.30
CA ILE A 17 -9.10 32.58 8.14
C ILE A 17 -8.76 32.41 9.63
N LEU A 18 -8.28 31.21 10.01
CA LEU A 18 -7.85 30.92 11.38
C LEU A 18 -6.60 31.71 11.76
N GLU A 19 -5.64 31.86 10.84
CA GLU A 19 -4.43 32.67 11.09
C GLU A 19 -4.80 34.12 11.48
N LYS A 20 -5.71 34.73 10.72
CA LYS A 20 -6.19 36.08 11.01
C LYS A 20 -6.92 36.15 12.35
N ALA A 21 -7.76 35.16 12.67
CA ALA A 21 -8.53 35.14 13.92
C ALA A 21 -7.63 34.92 15.14
N LEU A 22 -6.58 34.14 15.04
CA LEU A 22 -5.67 33.76 16.12
C LEU A 22 -4.43 34.66 16.21
N GLY A 23 -4.18 35.50 15.20
CA GLY A 23 -2.98 36.35 15.14
C GLY A 23 -1.69 35.55 14.94
N VAL A 24 -1.76 34.39 14.32
CA VAL A 24 -0.61 33.51 14.01
C VAL A 24 -0.36 33.48 12.50
N ASN A 25 0.81 32.99 12.06
CA ASN A 25 1.19 32.91 10.66
C ASN A 25 1.82 31.56 10.27
N CYS A 26 1.51 30.49 11.01
CA CYS A 26 2.12 29.18 10.83
C CYS A 26 1.22 28.19 10.09
N LEU A 27 -0.08 28.44 9.97
CA LEU A 27 -1.03 27.52 9.36
C LEU A 27 -1.03 27.59 7.84
N SER A 28 -0.65 28.73 7.26
CA SER A 28 -0.49 28.90 5.80
C SER A 28 0.54 27.94 5.20
N VAL A 29 1.49 27.44 6.00
CA VAL A 29 2.42 26.38 5.58
C VAL A 29 1.68 25.10 5.17
N LEU A 30 0.54 24.80 5.79
CA LEU A 30 -0.29 23.64 5.45
C LEU A 30 -0.98 23.81 4.09
N MET A 31 -1.37 25.03 3.74
CA MET A 31 -2.02 25.37 2.46
C MET A 31 -1.04 25.35 1.29
N HIS A 32 0.21 25.72 1.54
CA HIS A 32 1.25 25.84 0.52
C HIS A 32 2.36 24.80 0.70
N TYR A 33 2.02 23.64 1.30
CA TYR A 33 2.98 22.57 1.49
C TYR A 33 3.47 22.05 0.14
N GLU A 34 4.51 22.64 -0.36
CA GLU A 34 5.27 22.09 -1.47
C GLU A 34 6.10 20.91 -0.97
N ASN A 35 5.81 19.75 -1.50
CA ASN A 35 6.56 18.55 -1.20
C ASN A 35 8.03 18.79 -1.53
N VAL A 36 8.86 18.89 -0.49
CA VAL A 36 10.30 19.19 -0.60
C VAL A 36 10.93 18.16 -1.54
N LYS A 37 11.22 18.59 -2.75
CA LYS A 37 11.90 17.77 -3.75
C LYS A 37 13.25 17.35 -3.19
N GLY A 38 13.35 16.10 -2.77
CA GLY A 38 14.64 15.44 -2.73
C GLY A 38 15.20 14.95 -1.40
N HIS A 39 14.66 15.23 -0.22
CA HIS A 39 15.33 14.82 1.04
C HIS A 39 14.48 14.04 2.04
N GLY A 40 13.21 13.77 1.74
CA GLY A 40 12.35 12.95 2.60
C GLY A 40 12.65 11.46 2.43
N LYS A 41 13.36 10.86 3.37
CA LYS A 41 13.55 9.40 3.44
C LYS A 41 12.28 8.65 3.87
N ALA A 42 11.19 9.35 4.21
CA ALA A 42 9.99 8.77 4.79
C ALA A 42 9.11 8.01 3.77
N PHE A 43 9.05 8.46 2.52
CA PHE A 43 8.23 7.84 1.48
C PHE A 43 9.03 7.63 0.20
N ASN A 44 8.81 6.49 -0.47
CA ASN A 44 9.34 6.32 -1.81
C ASN A 44 8.53 7.19 -2.81
N LYS A 45 9.14 7.50 -3.96
CA LYS A 45 8.55 8.36 -4.99
C LYS A 45 7.13 7.93 -5.38
N ARG A 46 6.90 6.64 -5.53
CA ARG A 46 5.60 6.08 -5.94
C ARG A 46 4.48 6.30 -4.91
N ILE A 47 4.80 6.17 -3.62
CA ILE A 47 3.84 6.46 -2.54
C ILE A 47 3.46 7.93 -2.55
N ARG A 48 4.47 8.80 -2.65
CA ARG A 48 4.26 10.24 -2.73
C ARG A 48 3.38 10.61 -3.91
N ASP A 49 3.70 10.10 -5.09
CA ASP A 49 2.99 10.43 -6.32
C ASP A 49 1.50 10.02 -6.23
N ARG A 50 1.20 8.87 -5.61
CA ARG A 50 -0.19 8.44 -5.34
C ARG A 50 -0.93 9.33 -4.35
N ILE A 51 -0.25 9.76 -3.29
CA ILE A 51 -0.85 10.68 -2.31
C ILE A 51 -1.15 12.03 -2.97
N CYS A 52 -0.23 12.54 -3.79
CA CYS A 52 -0.43 13.77 -4.54
C CYS A 52 -1.61 13.65 -5.52
N GLU A 53 -1.67 12.55 -6.28
CA GLU A 53 -2.78 12.29 -7.21
C GLU A 53 -4.14 12.21 -6.50
N LEU A 54 -4.20 11.53 -5.34
CA LEU A 54 -5.41 11.48 -4.54
C LEU A 54 -5.79 12.88 -4.03
N SER A 55 -4.82 13.63 -3.53
CA SER A 55 -5.03 14.99 -3.03
C SER A 55 -5.59 15.91 -4.11
N GLU A 56 -5.05 15.87 -5.33
CA GLU A 56 -5.55 16.63 -6.47
C GLU A 56 -7.00 16.24 -6.80
N LYS A 57 -7.30 14.95 -6.88
CA LYS A 57 -8.67 14.45 -7.15
C LYS A 57 -9.66 14.88 -6.08
N LEU A 58 -9.27 14.80 -4.79
CA LEU A 58 -10.13 15.23 -3.69
C LEU A 58 -10.37 16.74 -3.70
N GLY A 59 -9.37 17.53 -4.07
CA GLY A 59 -9.46 18.99 -4.20
C GLY A 59 -10.41 19.45 -5.31
N THR A 60 -10.67 18.61 -6.30
CA THR A 60 -11.59 18.91 -7.40
C THR A 60 -13.02 18.42 -7.19
N CYS A 61 -13.30 17.69 -6.10
CA CYS A 61 -14.62 17.16 -5.81
C CYS A 61 -15.64 18.27 -5.49
N GLU A 62 -16.70 18.35 -6.26
CA GLU A 62 -17.73 19.38 -6.10
C GLU A 62 -18.69 19.11 -4.92
N ASN A 63 -18.89 17.83 -4.57
CA ASN A 63 -19.81 17.42 -3.53
C ASN A 63 -19.30 16.24 -2.71
N ALA A 64 -19.98 15.96 -1.58
CA ALA A 64 -19.61 14.89 -0.65
C ALA A 64 -19.73 13.48 -1.24
N GLU A 65 -20.64 13.25 -2.19
CA GLU A 65 -20.79 11.95 -2.82
C GLU A 65 -19.59 11.64 -3.74
N GLU A 66 -19.16 12.63 -4.50
CA GLU A 66 -17.97 12.51 -5.36
C GLU A 66 -16.71 12.32 -4.50
N PHE A 67 -16.56 13.08 -3.40
CA PHE A 67 -15.48 12.91 -2.45
C PHE A 67 -15.45 11.51 -1.87
N LYS A 68 -16.59 10.99 -1.42
CA LYS A 68 -16.76 9.61 -0.94
C LYS A 68 -16.40 8.58 -2.01
N CYS A 69 -16.88 8.75 -3.23
CA CYS A 69 -16.58 7.84 -4.34
C CYS A 69 -15.09 7.80 -4.63
N THR A 70 -14.43 8.95 -4.68
CA THR A 70 -12.99 9.08 -4.92
C THR A 70 -12.18 8.38 -3.82
N MET A 71 -12.51 8.62 -2.55
CA MET A 71 -11.88 7.95 -1.41
C MET A 71 -12.12 6.44 -1.43
N THR A 72 -13.36 6.02 -1.66
CA THR A 72 -13.72 4.60 -1.69
C THR A 72 -13.00 3.87 -2.81
N GLN A 73 -12.93 4.47 -3.99
CA GLN A 73 -12.23 3.89 -5.13
C GLN A 73 -10.73 3.76 -4.84
N PHE A 74 -10.12 4.77 -4.24
CA PHE A 74 -8.71 4.73 -3.85
C PHE A 74 -8.42 3.60 -2.85
N TYR A 75 -9.24 3.46 -1.81
CA TYR A 75 -9.07 2.38 -0.83
C TYR A 75 -9.35 1.00 -1.40
N LYS A 76 -10.29 0.88 -2.33
CA LYS A 76 -10.57 -0.37 -3.03
C LYS A 76 -9.40 -0.82 -3.90
N GLU A 77 -8.73 0.12 -4.55
CA GLU A 77 -7.61 -0.15 -5.45
C GLU A 77 -6.30 -0.38 -4.70
N PHE A 78 -6.01 0.41 -3.68
CA PHE A 78 -4.71 0.42 -3.01
C PHE A 78 -4.71 -0.17 -1.60
N GLY A 79 -5.88 -0.34 -0.98
CA GLY A 79 -6.00 -0.75 0.43
C GLY A 79 -5.91 0.42 1.40
N VAL A 80 -6.13 0.13 2.69
CA VAL A 80 -6.22 1.13 3.76
C VAL A 80 -4.90 1.24 4.54
N GLY A 81 -4.54 2.47 4.92
CA GLY A 81 -3.40 2.75 5.78
C GLY A 81 -2.08 2.21 5.23
N LYS A 82 -1.28 1.56 6.09
CA LYS A 82 0.03 1.01 5.69
C LYS A 82 -0.03 0.00 4.54
N PHE A 83 -1.15 -0.74 4.40
CA PHE A 83 -1.35 -1.70 3.32
C PHE A 83 -1.56 -1.04 1.95
N GLY A 84 -2.09 0.17 1.90
CA GLY A 84 -2.17 0.96 0.67
C GLY A 84 -0.83 1.50 0.20
N LEU A 85 0.09 1.73 1.13
CA LEU A 85 1.35 2.40 0.87
C LEU A 85 2.52 1.45 0.57
N HIS A 86 2.48 0.21 1.07
CA HIS A 86 3.60 -0.74 0.97
C HIS A 86 3.19 -2.04 0.28
N LYS A 87 4.17 -2.70 -0.36
CA LYS A 87 3.98 -3.96 -1.10
C LYS A 87 4.07 -5.18 -0.19
N ALA A 88 5.03 -5.17 0.73
CA ALA A 88 5.31 -6.30 1.59
C ALA A 88 5.47 -5.87 3.04
N PHE A 89 5.22 -6.82 3.90
CA PHE A 89 5.22 -6.68 5.34
C PHE A 89 5.88 -7.90 5.97
N ARG A 90 6.25 -7.78 7.23
CA ARG A 90 6.67 -8.88 8.08
C ARG A 90 6.06 -8.72 9.47
N ILE A 91 6.04 -9.81 10.22
CA ILE A 91 5.61 -9.78 11.61
C ILE A 91 6.83 -9.47 12.47
N GLU A 92 6.72 -8.47 13.33
CA GLU A 92 7.71 -8.15 14.35
C GLU A 92 7.05 -8.22 15.74
N HIS A 93 7.79 -8.76 16.71
CA HIS A 93 7.36 -8.79 18.10
C HIS A 93 7.78 -7.48 18.78
N THR A 94 6.82 -6.84 19.40
CA THR A 94 7.00 -5.64 20.23
C THR A 94 6.59 -5.94 21.66
N GLU A 95 6.87 -5.06 22.60
CA GLU A 95 6.40 -5.17 23.98
C GLU A 95 4.86 -5.20 24.07
N ALA A 96 4.17 -4.61 23.12
CA ALA A 96 2.71 -4.59 23.03
C ALA A 96 2.11 -5.83 22.32
N GLY A 97 2.94 -6.75 21.80
CA GLY A 97 2.53 -7.93 21.05
C GLY A 97 3.12 -7.99 19.64
N ALA A 98 2.53 -8.81 18.78
CA ALA A 98 2.94 -8.90 17.38
C ALA A 98 2.34 -7.77 16.54
N ASP A 99 3.15 -7.09 15.75
CA ASP A 99 2.73 -6.06 14.79
C ASP A 99 3.19 -6.41 13.37
N ILE A 100 2.44 -5.93 12.39
CA ILE A 100 2.76 -6.05 10.97
C ILE A 100 3.49 -4.79 10.53
N VAL A 101 4.78 -4.90 10.26
CA VAL A 101 5.62 -3.77 9.85
C VAL A 101 5.97 -3.83 8.37
N PRO A 102 6.08 -2.68 7.66
CA PRO A 102 6.35 -2.68 6.25
C PRO A 102 7.81 -3.02 5.94
N ILE A 103 8.03 -3.78 4.86
CA ILE A 103 9.34 -4.00 4.26
C ILE A 103 9.54 -2.93 3.20
N THR A 104 10.42 -1.98 3.47
CA THR A 104 10.64 -0.82 2.60
C THR A 104 11.62 -1.08 1.45
N LYS A 105 12.52 -2.04 1.60
CA LYS A 105 13.54 -2.40 0.60
C LYS A 105 13.20 -3.75 -0.03
N ILE A 106 12.51 -3.72 -1.15
CA ILE A 106 12.23 -4.90 -1.97
C ILE A 106 13.01 -4.77 -3.26
N ALA A 107 13.73 -5.83 -3.63
CA ALA A 107 14.47 -5.84 -4.89
C ALA A 107 13.52 -5.66 -6.08
N HIS A 108 13.87 -4.77 -6.99
CA HIS A 108 13.18 -4.58 -8.26
C HIS A 108 13.59 -5.71 -9.22
N VAL A 109 12.84 -6.79 -9.18
CA VAL A 109 13.04 -7.96 -10.03
C VAL A 109 11.74 -8.19 -10.80
N HIS A 110 11.86 -8.52 -12.07
CA HIS A 110 10.74 -8.89 -12.93
C HIS A 110 10.77 -10.42 -13.20
N LEU A 111 9.63 -10.99 -13.59
CA LEU A 111 9.55 -12.40 -13.93
C LEU A 111 10.39 -12.75 -15.16
N ASP A 112 10.57 -11.77 -16.05
CA ASP A 112 11.40 -11.92 -17.25
C ASP A 112 12.90 -11.97 -16.93
N ASP A 113 13.32 -11.46 -15.77
CA ASP A 113 14.70 -11.55 -15.29
C ASP A 113 15.08 -12.98 -14.84
N LEU A 114 14.09 -13.85 -14.64
CA LEU A 114 14.28 -15.23 -14.22
C LEU A 114 14.45 -16.14 -15.42
N VAL A 115 15.66 -16.58 -15.66
CA VAL A 115 15.97 -17.52 -16.76
C VAL A 115 15.62 -18.94 -16.36
N GLY A 116 14.91 -19.66 -17.24
CA GLY A 116 14.51 -21.04 -17.02
C GLY A 116 13.23 -21.21 -16.20
N TYR A 117 12.91 -22.45 -15.87
CA TYR A 117 11.73 -22.84 -15.06
C TYR A 117 10.39 -22.37 -15.64
N GLU A 118 10.24 -22.31 -16.96
CA GLU A 118 9.07 -21.71 -17.64
C GLU A 118 7.74 -22.32 -17.19
N ILE A 119 7.70 -23.66 -17.01
CA ILE A 119 6.48 -24.35 -16.54
C ILE A 119 6.13 -23.95 -15.11
N ALA A 120 7.13 -23.83 -14.23
CA ALA A 120 6.91 -23.44 -12.84
C ALA A 120 6.49 -21.98 -12.74
N LYS A 121 7.13 -21.10 -13.51
CA LYS A 121 6.76 -19.67 -13.61
C LYS A 121 5.32 -19.52 -14.08
N LYS A 122 4.94 -20.21 -15.16
CA LYS A 122 3.58 -20.17 -15.69
C LYS A 122 2.54 -20.59 -14.66
N LYS A 123 2.75 -21.70 -13.95
CA LYS A 123 1.85 -22.15 -12.88
C LYS A 123 1.73 -21.15 -11.74
N LEU A 124 2.85 -20.53 -11.34
CA LEU A 124 2.86 -19.52 -10.29
C LEU A 124 2.08 -18.27 -10.71
N ILE A 125 2.27 -17.80 -11.95
CA ILE A 125 1.55 -16.69 -12.55
C ILE A 125 0.04 -16.97 -12.59
N GLU A 126 -0.38 -18.07 -13.20
CA GLU A 126 -1.79 -18.46 -13.34
C GLU A 126 -2.50 -18.54 -11.99
N ASN A 127 -1.85 -19.12 -10.98
CA ASN A 127 -2.40 -19.20 -9.64
C ASN A 127 -2.49 -17.83 -8.96
N THR A 128 -1.48 -16.97 -9.14
CA THR A 128 -1.49 -15.61 -8.61
C THR A 128 -2.56 -14.75 -9.27
N GLU A 129 -2.73 -14.88 -10.58
CA GLU A 129 -3.80 -14.18 -11.30
C GLU A 129 -5.19 -14.61 -10.83
N ALA A 130 -5.39 -15.90 -10.60
CA ALA A 130 -6.65 -16.39 -10.03
C ALA A 130 -6.92 -15.76 -8.67
N PHE A 131 -5.90 -15.69 -7.80
CA PHE A 131 -5.99 -15.07 -6.48
C PHE A 131 -6.33 -13.58 -6.55
N VAL A 132 -5.59 -12.81 -7.33
CA VAL A 132 -5.78 -11.35 -7.47
C VAL A 132 -7.15 -11.01 -8.07
N LYS A 133 -7.66 -11.85 -8.97
CA LYS A 133 -9.01 -11.73 -9.55
C LYS A 133 -10.14 -12.24 -8.63
N GLY A 134 -9.83 -12.58 -7.37
CA GLY A 134 -10.80 -13.10 -6.40
C GLY A 134 -11.35 -14.48 -6.75
N LYS A 135 -10.67 -15.23 -7.62
CA LYS A 135 -11.04 -16.59 -7.96
C LYS A 135 -10.38 -17.59 -7.00
N LYS A 136 -10.86 -18.84 -7.02
CA LYS A 136 -10.24 -19.90 -6.24
C LYS A 136 -8.79 -20.11 -6.70
N ALA A 137 -7.86 -19.92 -5.77
CA ALA A 137 -6.43 -20.16 -5.94
C ALA A 137 -5.94 -21.23 -4.95
N ASN A 138 -4.84 -21.87 -5.27
CA ASN A 138 -4.25 -22.91 -4.44
C ASN A 138 -3.03 -22.38 -3.67
N ASN A 139 -2.68 -23.06 -2.57
CA ASN A 139 -1.39 -22.85 -1.91
C ASN A 139 -0.27 -23.29 -2.84
N CYS A 140 0.83 -22.51 -2.89
CA CYS A 140 2.00 -22.82 -3.69
C CYS A 140 3.17 -23.19 -2.80
N LEU A 141 3.86 -24.27 -3.13
CA LEU A 141 5.13 -24.67 -2.53
C LEU A 141 6.24 -24.50 -3.58
N LEU A 142 7.18 -23.58 -3.31
CA LEU A 142 8.39 -23.43 -4.10
C LEU A 142 9.51 -24.22 -3.43
N PHE A 143 9.98 -25.26 -4.09
CA PHE A 143 11.06 -26.13 -3.60
C PHE A 143 12.20 -26.21 -4.62
N GLY A 144 13.37 -26.67 -4.20
CA GLY A 144 14.58 -26.77 -4.99
C GLY A 144 15.81 -26.28 -4.21
N ASP A 145 16.98 -26.41 -4.80
CA ASP A 145 18.27 -26.07 -4.20
C ASP A 145 18.42 -24.58 -3.87
N ALA A 146 19.40 -24.25 -3.04
CA ALA A 146 19.74 -22.86 -2.76
C ALA A 146 20.15 -22.16 -4.07
N GLY A 147 19.78 -20.88 -4.22
CA GLY A 147 20.16 -20.10 -5.41
C GLY A 147 19.27 -20.29 -6.65
N THR A 148 18.29 -21.20 -6.65
CA THR A 148 17.41 -21.46 -7.80
C THR A 148 16.31 -20.41 -8.05
N GLY A 149 16.41 -19.23 -7.44
CA GLY A 149 15.50 -18.10 -7.71
C GLY A 149 14.15 -18.14 -7.00
N LYS A 150 13.91 -19.05 -6.04
CA LYS A 150 12.62 -19.15 -5.31
C LYS A 150 12.16 -17.84 -4.70
N SER A 151 13.00 -17.23 -3.85
CA SER A 151 12.69 -15.95 -3.22
C SER A 151 12.65 -14.79 -4.23
N THR A 152 13.39 -14.91 -5.32
CA THR A 152 13.37 -13.94 -6.42
C THR A 152 12.05 -14.01 -7.19
N SER A 153 11.54 -15.22 -7.43
CA SER A 153 10.22 -15.44 -8.06
C SER A 153 9.09 -14.81 -7.23
N ILE A 154 9.13 -14.97 -5.90
CA ILE A 154 8.15 -14.37 -4.99
C ILE A 154 8.19 -12.84 -5.08
N LYS A 155 9.38 -12.23 -5.07
CA LYS A 155 9.54 -10.78 -5.21
C LYS A 155 9.10 -10.27 -6.57
N ALA A 156 9.36 -11.02 -7.63
CA ALA A 156 8.94 -10.70 -8.99
C ALA A 156 7.40 -10.71 -9.13
N ILE A 157 6.74 -11.75 -8.62
CA ILE A 157 5.27 -11.81 -8.54
C ILE A 157 4.70 -10.63 -7.78
N LEU A 158 5.24 -10.31 -6.63
CA LEU A 158 4.79 -9.16 -5.85
C LEU A 158 4.94 -7.85 -6.65
N ASN A 159 6.07 -7.64 -7.31
CA ASN A 159 6.28 -6.45 -8.11
C ASN A 159 5.31 -6.34 -9.29
N GLN A 160 4.98 -7.45 -9.93
CA GLN A 160 4.10 -7.49 -11.09
C GLN A 160 2.63 -7.26 -10.74
N TYR A 161 2.15 -7.82 -9.63
CA TYR A 161 0.73 -7.79 -9.26
C TYR A 161 0.39 -6.81 -8.15
N TYR A 162 1.36 -6.04 -7.66
CA TYR A 162 1.12 -5.05 -6.62
C TYR A 162 0.05 -4.03 -7.01
N ASP A 163 0.08 -3.52 -8.24
CA ASP A 163 -0.88 -2.53 -8.74
C ASP A 163 -2.29 -3.11 -8.93
N GLN A 164 -2.39 -4.44 -8.94
CA GLN A 164 -3.66 -5.17 -8.96
C GLN A 164 -4.14 -5.55 -7.55
N GLY A 165 -3.53 -5.00 -6.51
CA GLY A 165 -3.95 -5.19 -5.12
C GLY A 165 -3.17 -6.27 -4.35
N LEU A 166 -2.21 -6.98 -4.97
CA LEU A 166 -1.43 -8.00 -4.27
C LEU A 166 -0.58 -7.38 -3.16
N ARG A 167 -0.67 -7.95 -1.97
CA ARG A 167 0.19 -7.65 -0.83
C ARG A 167 0.77 -8.93 -0.27
N MET A 168 1.94 -8.84 0.33
CA MET A 168 2.64 -9.99 0.88
C MET A 168 3.00 -9.75 2.34
N ILE A 169 2.80 -10.76 3.16
CA ILE A 169 3.27 -10.78 4.55
C ILE A 169 4.28 -11.92 4.68
N GLU A 170 5.50 -11.61 5.04
CA GLU A 170 6.53 -12.59 5.33
C GLU A 170 6.35 -13.09 6.76
N VAL A 171 6.24 -14.42 6.90
CA VAL A 171 6.02 -15.09 8.18
C VAL A 171 7.04 -16.20 8.33
N TYR A 172 7.79 -16.19 9.41
CA TYR A 172 8.71 -17.27 9.75
C TYR A 172 8.00 -18.40 10.51
N ARG A 173 8.56 -19.61 10.45
CA ARG A 173 7.94 -20.80 11.05
C ARG A 173 7.56 -20.61 12.53
N HIS A 174 8.40 -19.96 13.33
CA HIS A 174 8.14 -19.71 14.74
C HIS A 174 7.03 -18.67 14.99
N GLN A 175 6.64 -17.92 13.97
CA GLN A 175 5.60 -16.88 14.02
C GLN A 175 4.21 -17.39 13.58
N PHE A 176 4.07 -18.67 13.19
CA PHE A 176 2.77 -19.20 12.78
C PHE A 176 1.71 -19.14 13.89
N GLN A 177 2.11 -19.15 15.14
CA GLN A 177 1.19 -19.02 16.28
C GLN A 177 0.56 -17.62 16.34
N ASP A 178 1.25 -16.61 15.82
CA ASP A 178 0.81 -15.23 15.79
C ASP A 178 -0.23 -14.98 14.68
N LEU A 179 -0.30 -15.86 13.70
CA LEU A 179 -1.33 -15.80 12.63
C LEU A 179 -2.75 -16.10 13.14
N ASN A 180 -2.91 -16.63 14.35
CA ASN A 180 -4.20 -16.69 15.04
C ASN A 180 -4.74 -15.30 15.42
N LEU A 181 -4.05 -14.24 15.02
CA LEU A 181 -4.57 -12.89 14.96
C LEU A 181 -5.68 -12.79 13.88
N SER A 182 -6.76 -13.53 14.12
CA SER A 182 -8.04 -13.48 13.37
C SER A 182 -8.71 -12.10 13.44
N ARG A 183 -7.95 -11.06 13.70
CA ARG A 183 -8.36 -9.65 13.73
C ARG A 183 -7.79 -8.82 12.60
N ILE A 184 -7.06 -9.42 11.67
CA ILE A 184 -6.72 -8.74 10.42
C ILE A 184 -7.92 -8.94 9.50
N HIS A 185 -8.95 -8.14 9.68
CA HIS A 185 -9.93 -7.93 8.65
C HIS A 185 -9.23 -7.15 7.53
N ILE A 186 -8.85 -7.89 6.47
CA ILE A 186 -8.43 -7.31 5.19
C ILE A 186 -9.70 -6.96 4.41
#